data_6f58e41d34b27fce2c78ec4f84774d92
#
_entry.id   6f58e41d34b27fce2c78ec4f84774d92
#
_cell.length_a   1.000
_cell.length_b   1.000
_cell.length_c   1.000
_cell.angle_alpha   90.00
_cell.angle_beta   90.00
_cell.angle_gamma   90.00
#
_symmetry.space_group_name_H-M   'P 1'
#
loop_
_entity.id
_entity.type
_entity.pdbx_description
1 polymer ?
#
loop_
_entity_poly.entity_id
_entity_poly.type
_entity_poly.pdbx_seq_one_letter_code
_entity_poly.pdbx_strand_id
1 'polypeptide(L)'
;MEIAETRLAATILLLRDGPEQLEVFMVERHHKIDFAEGALVFPGGKVETRDSVAELAAYCRGADSGSADGNTLRVAAIRETFEECGVLLARPRGEDQLIDGTRLRSISLEYQDALQNGARAMLDMVRDEDLDLAFDLLVPFAHWITPEFMPKRFDTHFFLVAAPKDQLAVHDGHESVDSLWTTVPRALELEKSGQRTIIFPTLENIKKLGRSVSVAEALENARRDTIVTVLPKVSKQDDGTMMMELPADAGYETIRSPVFPDAKPKPKGGRSE
;
A
#
# COMPACT_ATOMS: atom_id res chain seq x y z
N MET A 1 -13.34 9.52 -26.08
CA MET A 1 -12.87 10.06 -24.78
C MET A 1 -11.36 9.80 -24.73
N GLU A 2 -10.60 10.80 -24.38
CA GLU A 2 -9.18 10.62 -24.16
C GLU A 2 -8.96 9.80 -22.88
N ILE A 3 -8.10 8.78 -22.95
CA ILE A 3 -7.81 7.92 -21.80
C ILE A 3 -6.89 8.71 -20.87
N ALA A 4 -7.25 8.83 -19.59
CA ALA A 4 -6.43 9.51 -18.61
C ALA A 4 -5.10 8.77 -18.42
N GLU A 5 -4.00 9.52 -18.30
CA GLU A 5 -2.69 8.96 -17.98
C GLU A 5 -2.68 8.29 -16.60
N THR A 6 -1.94 7.20 -16.48
CA THR A 6 -1.71 6.54 -15.18
C THR A 6 -0.64 7.27 -14.38
N ARG A 7 -0.84 7.32 -13.06
CA ARG A 7 0.16 7.79 -12.10
C ARG A 7 0.78 6.59 -11.42
N LEU A 8 2.10 6.51 -11.46
CA LEU A 8 2.83 5.44 -10.78
C LEU A 8 2.64 5.57 -9.27
N ALA A 9 2.39 4.45 -8.60
CA ALA A 9 2.13 4.39 -7.17
C ALA A 9 2.72 3.11 -6.55
N ALA A 10 3.03 3.18 -5.26
CA ALA A 10 3.55 2.05 -4.51
C ALA A 10 2.83 1.92 -3.17
N THR A 11 2.57 0.69 -2.76
CA THR A 11 1.78 0.35 -1.58
C THR A 11 2.43 -0.79 -0.82
N ILE A 12 2.45 -0.72 0.51
CA ILE A 12 3.00 -1.77 1.37
C ILE A 12 1.88 -2.44 2.18
N LEU A 13 1.85 -3.77 2.15
CA LEU A 13 1.13 -4.59 3.10
C LEU A 13 2.10 -4.91 4.25
N LEU A 14 2.00 -4.16 5.35
CA LEU A 14 2.70 -4.47 6.59
C LEU A 14 2.04 -5.68 7.25
N LEU A 15 2.81 -6.73 7.52
CA LEU A 15 2.32 -7.98 8.04
C LEU A 15 2.92 -8.30 9.42
N ARG A 16 2.11 -8.88 10.30
CA ARG A 16 2.59 -9.49 11.54
C ARG A 16 1.87 -10.80 11.83
N ASP A 17 2.52 -11.68 12.56
CA ASP A 17 1.85 -12.81 13.17
C ASP A 17 1.11 -12.32 14.41
N GLY A 18 -0.22 -12.23 14.32
CA GLY A 18 -1.10 -11.88 15.43
C GLY A 18 -1.28 -13.06 16.40
N PRO A 19 -2.07 -12.86 17.48
CA PRO A 19 -2.27 -13.92 18.50
C PRO A 19 -2.89 -15.21 17.94
N GLU A 20 -3.71 -15.11 16.92
CA GLU A 20 -4.44 -16.23 16.34
C GLU A 20 -4.09 -16.49 14.87
N GLN A 21 -3.87 -15.42 14.10
CA GLN A 21 -3.72 -15.48 12.65
C GLN A 21 -2.80 -14.37 12.15
N LEU A 22 -2.42 -14.47 10.88
CA LEU A 22 -1.77 -13.41 10.13
C LEU A 22 -2.62 -12.13 10.16
N GLU A 23 -2.02 -11.02 10.52
CA GLU A 23 -2.63 -9.70 10.49
C GLU A 23 -1.92 -8.78 9.50
N VAL A 24 -2.70 -7.91 8.87
CA VAL A 24 -2.23 -6.84 8.01
C VAL A 24 -2.64 -5.48 8.58
N PHE A 25 -1.74 -4.51 8.46
CA PHE A 25 -2.01 -3.13 8.86
C PHE A 25 -2.77 -2.40 7.76
N MET A 26 -3.82 -1.69 8.14
CA MET A 26 -4.63 -0.88 7.24
C MET A 26 -4.92 0.49 7.84
N VAL A 27 -5.10 1.47 6.97
CA VAL A 27 -5.43 2.84 7.34
C VAL A 27 -6.75 3.27 6.69
N GLU A 28 -7.54 4.09 7.38
CA GLU A 28 -8.74 4.73 6.82
C GLU A 28 -8.37 6.08 6.23
N ARG A 29 -8.60 6.25 4.94
CA ARG A 29 -8.30 7.50 4.23
C ARG A 29 -9.21 8.63 4.72
N HIS A 30 -8.64 9.83 4.84
CA HIS A 30 -9.39 11.01 5.23
C HIS A 30 -10.49 11.32 4.19
N HIS A 31 -11.68 11.71 4.66
CA HIS A 31 -12.86 12.05 3.83
C HIS A 31 -12.67 13.23 2.85
N LYS A 32 -11.58 13.96 2.93
CA LYS A 32 -11.25 15.04 2.00
C LYS A 32 -10.40 14.62 0.80
N ILE A 33 -10.02 13.33 0.72
CA ILE A 33 -9.20 12.82 -0.37
C ILE A 33 -10.12 12.34 -1.50
N ASP A 34 -9.99 12.91 -2.68
CA ASP A 34 -10.84 12.70 -3.87
C ASP A 34 -10.97 11.25 -4.38
N PHE A 35 -10.15 10.32 -3.94
CA PHE A 35 -10.20 8.92 -4.38
C PHE A 35 -10.28 7.97 -3.19
N ALA A 36 -11.27 7.07 -3.20
CA ALA A 36 -11.51 6.10 -2.11
C ALA A 36 -11.69 6.78 -0.72
N GLU A 37 -12.48 7.87 -0.68
CA GLU A 37 -12.82 8.61 0.54
C GLU A 37 -13.38 7.67 1.63
N GLY A 38 -12.79 7.70 2.83
CA GLY A 38 -13.22 6.88 3.97
C GLY A 38 -13.02 5.37 3.77
N ALA A 39 -12.31 4.96 2.71
CA ALA A 39 -12.01 3.55 2.51
C ALA A 39 -10.83 3.08 3.35
N LEU A 40 -10.91 1.84 3.78
CA LEU A 40 -9.83 1.12 4.41
C LEU A 40 -8.87 0.63 3.32
N VAL A 41 -7.61 1.06 3.39
CA VAL A 41 -6.56 0.77 2.40
C VAL A 41 -5.26 0.37 3.08
N PHE A 42 -4.31 -0.15 2.33
CA PHE A 42 -2.94 -0.32 2.80
C PHE A 42 -2.18 1.01 2.68
N PRO A 43 -1.15 1.27 3.52
CA PRO A 43 -0.28 2.43 3.39
C PRO A 43 0.37 2.51 2.02
N GLY A 44 0.38 3.71 1.44
CA GLY A 44 1.00 3.93 0.14
C GLY A 44 0.41 5.09 -0.63
N GLY A 45 1.16 5.54 -1.64
CA GLY A 45 0.78 6.68 -2.45
C GLY A 45 1.52 6.76 -3.77
N LYS A 46 1.62 7.98 -4.30
CA LYS A 46 2.20 8.24 -5.61
C LYS A 46 3.72 8.23 -5.54
N VAL A 47 4.33 7.76 -6.60
CA VAL A 47 5.75 8.02 -6.83
C VAL A 47 5.92 9.51 -7.16
N GLU A 48 6.87 10.14 -6.50
CA GLU A 48 7.25 11.53 -6.73
C GLU A 48 8.62 11.64 -7.40
N THR A 49 8.88 12.77 -8.05
CA THR A 49 10.17 12.99 -8.72
C THR A 49 11.35 12.88 -7.74
N ARG A 50 11.14 13.26 -6.47
CA ARG A 50 12.15 13.16 -5.41
C ARG A 50 12.46 11.70 -4.97
N ASP A 51 11.66 10.72 -5.38
CA ASP A 51 11.91 9.30 -5.13
C ASP A 51 12.90 8.70 -6.15
N SER A 52 13.09 9.38 -7.29
CA SER A 52 13.93 8.93 -8.42
C SER A 52 15.29 9.64 -8.49
N VAL A 53 15.98 9.77 -7.36
CA VAL A 53 17.28 10.41 -7.28
C VAL A 53 18.39 9.36 -7.35
N ALA A 54 19.30 9.47 -8.33
CA ALA A 54 20.34 8.49 -8.58
C ALA A 54 21.24 8.25 -7.34
N GLU A 55 21.51 9.28 -6.54
CA GLU A 55 22.30 9.19 -5.32
C GLU A 55 21.68 8.29 -4.25
N LEU A 56 20.34 8.13 -4.24
CA LEU A 56 19.66 7.22 -3.30
C LEU A 56 20.10 5.77 -3.47
N ALA A 57 20.52 5.35 -4.67
CA ALA A 57 20.98 3.98 -4.91
C ALA A 57 22.15 3.57 -4.00
N ALA A 58 22.99 4.52 -3.57
CA ALA A 58 24.09 4.29 -2.64
C ALA A 58 23.63 4.05 -1.19
N TYR A 59 22.36 4.31 -0.89
CA TYR A 59 21.72 4.17 0.44
C TYR A 59 20.58 3.13 0.42
N CYS A 60 20.62 2.20 -0.54
CA CYS A 60 19.57 1.20 -0.71
C CYS A 60 20.16 -0.21 -0.68
N ARG A 61 19.87 -0.94 0.39
CA ARG A 61 20.32 -2.33 0.51
C ARG A 61 19.37 -3.25 -0.27
N GLY A 62 19.93 -4.02 -1.20
CA GLY A 62 19.14 -4.87 -2.11
C GLY A 62 18.58 -4.12 -3.31
N ALA A 63 19.18 -2.98 -3.66
CA ALA A 63 18.85 -2.28 -4.90
C ALA A 63 19.13 -3.17 -6.12
N ASP A 64 18.18 -3.17 -7.05
CA ASP A 64 18.36 -3.84 -8.34
C ASP A 64 19.05 -2.88 -9.33
N SER A 65 20.30 -3.17 -9.67
CA SER A 65 21.08 -2.37 -10.60
C SER A 65 20.51 -2.35 -12.04
N GLY A 66 19.63 -3.29 -12.37
CA GLY A 66 18.96 -3.40 -13.67
C GLY A 66 17.59 -2.70 -13.75
N SER A 67 17.06 -2.18 -12.63
CA SER A 67 15.69 -1.65 -12.58
C SER A 67 15.62 -0.32 -11.83
N ALA A 68 15.89 0.78 -12.54
CA ALA A 68 15.73 2.13 -11.97
C ALA A 68 14.29 2.38 -11.49
N ASP A 69 13.29 1.99 -12.28
CA ASP A 69 11.87 2.15 -11.93
C ASP A 69 11.50 1.30 -10.71
N GLY A 70 12.01 0.07 -10.62
CA GLY A 70 11.78 -0.80 -9.48
C GLY A 70 12.37 -0.26 -8.18
N ASN A 71 13.52 0.39 -8.25
CA ASN A 71 14.13 1.07 -7.10
C ASN A 71 13.33 2.30 -6.68
N THR A 72 12.89 3.12 -7.64
CA THR A 72 12.04 4.29 -7.39
C THR A 72 10.73 3.91 -6.69
N LEU A 73 10.09 2.82 -7.13
CA LEU A 73 8.89 2.27 -6.50
C LEU A 73 9.13 1.87 -5.03
N ARG A 74 10.30 1.28 -4.73
CA ARG A 74 10.65 0.89 -3.36
C ARG A 74 10.94 2.10 -2.47
N VAL A 75 11.58 3.15 -3.01
CA VAL A 75 11.75 4.42 -2.28
C VAL A 75 10.39 5.00 -1.92
N ALA A 76 9.50 5.14 -2.92
CA ALA A 76 8.14 5.67 -2.70
C ALA A 76 7.37 4.83 -1.66
N ALA A 77 7.43 3.49 -1.75
CA ALA A 77 6.76 2.60 -0.81
C ALA A 77 7.24 2.81 0.64
N ILE A 78 8.56 2.93 0.86
CA ILE A 78 9.13 3.18 2.19
C ILE A 78 8.77 4.59 2.68
N ARG A 79 8.87 5.61 1.81
CA ARG A 79 8.53 6.99 2.14
C ARG A 79 7.07 7.11 2.60
N GLU A 80 6.14 6.63 1.79
CA GLU A 80 4.70 6.69 2.07
C GLU A 80 4.36 5.95 3.39
N THR A 81 4.98 4.78 3.63
CA THR A 81 4.78 4.05 4.87
C THR A 81 5.30 4.81 6.07
N PHE A 82 6.42 5.51 5.94
CA PHE A 82 6.94 6.35 7.01
C PHE A 82 6.09 7.60 7.24
N GLU A 83 5.68 8.28 6.18
CA GLU A 83 4.83 9.47 6.24
C GLU A 83 3.46 9.15 6.85
N GLU A 84 2.77 8.10 6.38
CA GLU A 84 1.41 7.75 6.80
C GLU A 84 1.32 6.98 8.11
N CYS A 85 2.33 6.16 8.44
CA CYS A 85 2.24 5.19 9.55
C CYS A 85 3.38 5.29 10.56
N GLY A 86 4.37 6.16 10.35
CA GLY A 86 5.52 6.28 11.22
C GLY A 86 6.42 5.02 11.25
N VAL A 87 6.32 4.13 10.26
CA VAL A 87 7.16 2.94 10.14
C VAL A 87 8.25 3.16 9.10
N LEU A 88 9.51 3.12 9.52
CA LEU A 88 10.66 3.33 8.64
C LEU A 88 11.44 2.02 8.43
N LEU A 89 11.41 1.54 7.19
CA LEU A 89 12.15 0.35 6.78
C LEU A 89 13.58 0.74 6.38
N ALA A 90 14.40 1.04 7.39
CA ALA A 90 15.78 1.43 7.21
C ALA A 90 16.68 0.82 8.31
N ARG A 91 17.97 0.72 8.00
CA ARG A 91 19.02 0.22 8.90
C ARG A 91 20.05 1.30 9.13
N PRO A 92 20.76 1.32 10.28
CA PRO A 92 22.02 2.03 10.37
C PRO A 92 22.95 1.52 9.26
N ARG A 93 23.69 2.42 8.64
CA ARG A 93 24.52 2.08 7.49
C ARG A 93 25.52 0.98 7.81
N GLY A 94 25.50 -0.07 6.99
CA GLY A 94 26.35 -1.24 7.17
C GLY A 94 25.88 -2.24 8.23
N GLU A 95 24.76 -2.00 8.91
CA GLU A 95 24.18 -2.93 9.89
C GLU A 95 23.08 -3.82 9.28
N ASP A 96 22.83 -4.98 9.92
CA ASP A 96 21.80 -5.92 9.47
C ASP A 96 20.44 -5.68 10.13
N GLN A 97 20.42 -5.07 11.31
CA GLN A 97 19.20 -4.82 12.07
C GLN A 97 18.53 -3.51 11.63
N LEU A 98 17.21 -3.51 11.55
CA LEU A 98 16.46 -2.26 11.37
C LEU A 98 16.67 -1.34 12.58
N ILE A 99 16.50 -0.04 12.35
CA ILE A 99 16.51 0.94 13.46
C ILE A 99 15.44 0.56 14.48
N ASP A 100 15.78 0.75 15.75
CA ASP A 100 14.86 0.52 16.87
C ASP A 100 13.84 1.66 17.03
N GLY A 101 12.83 1.44 17.87
CA GLY A 101 11.81 2.45 18.14
C GLY A 101 12.32 3.73 18.81
N THR A 102 13.51 3.71 19.43
CA THR A 102 14.10 4.92 20.04
C THR A 102 14.68 5.82 18.97
N ARG A 103 15.47 5.23 18.05
CA ARG A 103 16.04 5.97 16.92
C ARG A 103 14.95 6.44 15.96
N LEU A 104 13.95 5.59 15.71
CA LEU A 104 12.78 5.95 14.89
C LEU A 104 12.09 7.20 15.42
N ARG A 105 11.83 7.29 16.73
CA ARG A 105 11.18 8.48 17.33
C ARG A 105 11.96 9.76 17.07
N SER A 106 13.30 9.73 17.19
CA SER A 106 14.15 10.88 16.89
C SER A 106 14.01 11.31 15.44
N ILE A 107 14.10 10.35 14.51
CA ILE A 107 13.96 10.59 13.07
C ILE A 107 12.56 11.09 12.72
N SER A 108 11.50 10.52 13.31
CA SER A 108 10.13 10.95 13.05
C SER A 108 9.89 12.40 13.44
N LEU A 109 10.40 12.84 14.58
CA LEU A 109 10.26 14.23 15.05
C LEU A 109 10.91 15.26 14.09
N GLU A 110 11.96 14.86 13.38
CA GLU A 110 12.67 15.76 12.48
C GLU A 110 12.20 15.67 11.03
N TYR A 111 11.90 14.46 10.55
CA TYR A 111 11.73 14.21 9.12
C TYR A 111 10.31 13.88 8.69
N GLN A 112 9.44 13.29 9.53
CA GLN A 112 8.13 12.79 9.07
C GLN A 112 7.28 13.89 8.44
N ASP A 113 7.02 14.98 9.16
CA ASP A 113 6.26 16.11 8.63
C ASP A 113 7.00 16.81 7.48
N ALA A 114 8.34 16.89 7.55
CA ALA A 114 9.15 17.55 6.52
C ALA A 114 9.16 16.77 5.19
N LEU A 115 9.10 15.44 5.25
CA LEU A 115 8.90 14.59 4.07
C LEU A 115 7.48 14.74 3.52
N GLN A 116 6.46 14.64 4.38
CA GLN A 116 5.06 14.71 3.98
C GLN A 116 4.73 16.05 3.27
N ASN A 117 5.25 17.16 3.76
CA ASN A 117 5.02 18.48 3.15
C ASN A 117 6.03 18.85 2.04
N GLY A 118 6.97 17.97 1.70
CA GLY A 118 7.96 18.17 0.65
C GLY A 118 9.12 19.09 0.98
N ALA A 119 9.29 19.49 2.25
CA ALA A 119 10.40 20.34 2.68
C ALA A 119 11.76 19.61 2.72
N ARG A 120 11.73 18.27 2.83
CA ARG A 120 12.88 17.38 2.78
C ARG A 120 12.62 16.24 1.79
N ALA A 121 13.69 15.56 1.37
CA ALA A 121 13.64 14.34 0.58
C ALA A 121 14.18 13.14 1.34
N MET A 122 13.85 11.92 0.90
CA MET A 122 14.40 10.69 1.47
C MET A 122 15.93 10.67 1.45
N LEU A 123 16.55 11.24 0.40
CA LEU A 123 18.00 11.36 0.30
C LEU A 123 18.60 12.18 1.44
N ASP A 124 17.96 13.29 1.82
CA ASP A 124 18.45 14.14 2.92
C ASP A 124 18.44 13.32 4.22
N MET A 125 17.32 12.65 4.52
CA MET A 125 17.17 11.84 5.73
C MET A 125 18.20 10.70 5.80
N VAL A 126 18.34 9.89 4.74
CA VAL A 126 19.26 8.74 4.78
C VAL A 126 20.72 9.16 4.86
N ARG A 127 21.06 10.34 4.30
CA ARG A 127 22.41 10.90 4.39
C ARG A 127 22.71 11.46 5.77
N ASP A 128 21.81 12.29 6.30
CA ASP A 128 22.00 12.99 7.58
C ASP A 128 22.00 12.00 8.74
N GLU A 129 21.18 10.94 8.65
CA GLU A 129 21.02 9.91 9.67
C GLU A 129 21.88 8.65 9.44
N ASP A 130 22.73 8.64 8.41
CA ASP A 130 23.58 7.51 8.03
C ASP A 130 22.81 6.18 7.96
N LEU A 131 21.79 6.13 7.09
CA LEU A 131 20.88 5.00 6.95
C LEU A 131 21.02 4.31 5.57
N ASP A 132 20.69 3.02 5.55
CA ASP A 132 20.41 2.25 4.33
C ASP A 132 18.92 1.85 4.29
N LEU A 133 18.19 2.19 3.22
CA LEU A 133 16.82 1.73 2.99
C LEU A 133 16.80 0.21 2.75
N ALA A 134 15.89 -0.48 3.39
CA ALA A 134 15.82 -1.95 3.43
C ALA A 134 15.01 -2.52 2.27
N PHE A 135 15.46 -2.32 1.02
CA PHE A 135 14.77 -2.82 -0.19
C PHE A 135 14.66 -4.33 -0.24
N ASP A 136 15.64 -5.04 0.33
CA ASP A 136 15.70 -6.50 0.43
C ASP A 136 14.54 -7.10 1.23
N LEU A 137 13.87 -6.29 2.06
CA LEU A 137 12.69 -6.72 2.82
C LEU A 137 11.38 -6.61 2.04
N LEU A 138 11.33 -5.79 0.99
CA LEU A 138 10.13 -5.58 0.18
C LEU A 138 9.96 -6.68 -0.85
N VAL A 139 9.00 -7.57 -0.62
CA VAL A 139 8.69 -8.66 -1.55
C VAL A 139 7.55 -8.23 -2.48
N PRO A 140 7.77 -8.17 -3.80
CA PRO A 140 6.70 -7.86 -4.75
C PRO A 140 5.52 -8.83 -4.59
N PHE A 141 4.28 -8.31 -4.61
CA PHE A 141 3.08 -9.10 -4.35
C PHE A 141 2.02 -9.01 -5.44
N ALA A 142 1.75 -7.80 -5.93
CA ALA A 142 0.73 -7.57 -6.95
C ALA A 142 1.02 -6.31 -7.75
N HIS A 143 0.43 -6.22 -8.96
CA HIS A 143 0.52 -5.06 -9.82
C HIS A 143 -0.85 -4.78 -10.44
N TRP A 144 -1.42 -3.59 -10.18
CA TRP A 144 -2.74 -3.21 -10.61
C TRP A 144 -2.74 -1.87 -11.35
N ILE A 145 -3.38 -1.84 -12.51
CA ILE A 145 -3.62 -0.62 -13.28
C ILE A 145 -5.11 -0.31 -13.25
N THR A 146 -5.46 0.93 -12.89
CA THR A 146 -6.85 1.38 -12.87
C THR A 146 -7.47 1.28 -14.29
N PRO A 147 -8.71 0.81 -14.44
CA PRO A 147 -9.37 0.68 -15.74
C PRO A 147 -9.41 2.00 -16.54
N GLU A 148 -9.42 1.89 -17.87
CA GLU A 148 -9.30 3.03 -18.82
C GLU A 148 -10.45 4.04 -18.75
N PHE A 149 -11.63 3.61 -18.33
CA PHE A 149 -12.80 4.48 -18.22
C PHE A 149 -12.81 5.40 -16.99
N MET A 150 -11.88 5.18 -16.07
CA MET A 150 -11.80 5.95 -14.82
C MET A 150 -11.09 7.29 -15.06
N PRO A 151 -11.60 8.40 -14.48
CA PRO A 151 -11.02 9.74 -14.67
C PRO A 151 -9.68 9.95 -13.96
N LYS A 152 -9.42 9.18 -12.92
CA LYS A 152 -8.13 9.13 -12.19
C LYS A 152 -7.61 7.71 -12.24
N ARG A 153 -6.39 7.55 -12.74
CA ARG A 153 -5.78 6.23 -12.93
C ARG A 153 -4.44 6.13 -12.25
N PHE A 154 -4.22 4.96 -11.64
CA PHE A 154 -2.97 4.61 -10.97
C PHE A 154 -2.41 3.33 -11.57
N ASP A 155 -1.10 3.28 -11.64
CA ASP A 155 -0.29 2.09 -11.92
C ASP A 155 0.38 1.73 -10.60
N THR A 156 -0.22 0.78 -9.85
CA THR A 156 0.10 0.54 -8.44
C THR A 156 0.81 -0.79 -8.24
N HIS A 157 2.02 -0.72 -7.69
CA HIS A 157 2.81 -1.87 -7.28
C HIS A 157 2.65 -2.12 -5.78
N PHE A 158 2.34 -3.36 -5.41
CA PHE A 158 2.13 -3.78 -4.02
C PHE A 158 3.30 -4.64 -3.55
N PHE A 159 3.77 -4.36 -2.34
CA PHE A 159 4.85 -5.11 -1.69
C PHE A 159 4.37 -5.68 -0.36
N LEU A 160 4.83 -6.89 -0.02
CA LEU A 160 4.71 -7.44 1.33
C LEU A 160 5.98 -7.16 2.12
N VAL A 161 5.81 -6.88 3.42
CA VAL A 161 6.92 -6.79 4.37
C VAL A 161 6.48 -7.23 5.76
N ALA A 162 7.35 -7.92 6.48
CA ALA A 162 7.17 -8.15 7.91
C ALA A 162 7.32 -6.84 8.67
N ALA A 163 6.35 -6.48 9.49
CA ALA A 163 6.42 -5.28 10.31
C ALA A 163 7.59 -5.37 11.30
N PRO A 164 8.37 -4.30 11.47
CA PRO A 164 9.41 -4.24 12.49
C PRO A 164 8.81 -4.41 13.90
N LYS A 165 9.40 -5.29 14.72
CA LYS A 165 8.84 -5.64 16.03
C LYS A 165 8.82 -4.46 17.02
N ASP A 166 9.79 -3.56 16.91
CA ASP A 166 9.99 -2.46 17.85
C ASP A 166 9.42 -1.12 17.34
N GLN A 167 8.73 -1.12 16.20
CA GLN A 167 8.10 0.05 15.63
C GLN A 167 6.57 -0.10 15.69
N LEU A 168 5.88 0.91 16.23
CA LEU A 168 4.43 0.93 16.29
C LEU A 168 3.88 1.63 15.05
N ALA A 169 3.17 0.89 14.24
CA ALA A 169 2.41 1.47 13.12
C ALA A 169 1.15 2.14 13.66
N VAL A 170 1.04 3.46 13.46
CA VAL A 170 -0.11 4.30 13.84
C VAL A 170 -0.32 5.33 12.74
N HIS A 171 -1.57 5.60 12.36
CA HIS A 171 -1.90 6.62 11.35
C HIS A 171 -1.38 8.02 11.74
N ASP A 172 -1.09 8.84 10.73
CA ASP A 172 -0.53 10.19 10.87
C ASP A 172 -1.53 11.24 11.39
N GLY A 173 -2.84 10.96 11.28
CA GLY A 173 -3.91 11.89 11.65
C GLY A 173 -4.21 12.98 10.62
N HIS A 174 -3.49 13.02 9.48
CA HIS A 174 -3.64 14.00 8.41
C HIS A 174 -4.27 13.40 7.15
N GLU A 175 -3.57 12.48 6.49
CA GLU A 175 -4.08 11.75 5.32
C GLU A 175 -4.89 10.52 5.74
N SER A 176 -4.60 9.96 6.91
CA SER A 176 -5.28 8.82 7.52
C SER A 176 -5.87 9.21 8.87
N VAL A 177 -7.13 8.85 9.11
CA VAL A 177 -7.90 9.25 10.31
C VAL A 177 -8.09 8.13 11.32
N ASP A 178 -7.85 6.89 10.91
CA ASP A 178 -7.94 5.69 11.74
C ASP A 178 -7.00 4.62 11.19
N SER A 179 -6.55 3.71 12.03
CA SER A 179 -5.71 2.60 11.63
C SER A 179 -5.96 1.36 12.47
N LEU A 180 -5.81 0.19 11.86
CA LEU A 180 -5.99 -1.05 12.57
C LEU A 180 -5.11 -2.17 12.02
N TRP A 181 -4.71 -3.05 12.92
CA TRP A 181 -4.27 -4.39 12.56
C TRP A 181 -5.50 -5.29 12.44
N THR A 182 -5.64 -5.98 11.34
CA THR A 182 -6.80 -6.83 11.09
C THR A 182 -6.40 -8.14 10.44
N THR A 183 -7.12 -9.21 10.80
CA THR A 183 -7.02 -10.49 10.10
C THR A 183 -7.79 -10.43 8.79
N VAL A 184 -7.45 -11.29 7.83
CA VAL A 184 -8.18 -11.39 6.56
C VAL A 184 -9.67 -11.66 6.77
N PRO A 185 -10.11 -12.65 7.60
CA PRO A 185 -11.53 -12.86 7.85
C PRO A 185 -12.24 -11.63 8.42
N ARG A 186 -11.58 -10.89 9.33
CA ARG A 186 -12.17 -9.69 9.94
C ARG A 186 -12.31 -8.54 8.93
N ALA A 187 -11.33 -8.32 8.07
CA ALA A 187 -11.41 -7.31 7.00
C ALA A 187 -12.58 -7.60 6.05
N LEU A 188 -12.75 -8.85 5.62
CA LEU A 188 -13.86 -9.29 4.78
C LEU A 188 -15.22 -9.13 5.46
N GLU A 189 -15.30 -9.39 6.77
CA GLU A 189 -16.53 -9.17 7.56
C GLU A 189 -16.88 -7.67 7.66
N LEU A 190 -15.90 -6.81 7.90
CA LEU A 190 -16.08 -5.34 7.98
C LEU A 190 -16.63 -4.77 6.65
N GLU A 191 -16.11 -5.25 5.54
CA GLU A 191 -16.59 -4.88 4.19
C GLU A 191 -18.00 -5.41 3.97
N LYS A 192 -18.24 -6.71 4.16
CA LYS A 192 -19.53 -7.36 3.93
C LYS A 192 -20.66 -6.78 4.79
N SER A 193 -20.38 -6.41 6.03
CA SER A 193 -21.35 -5.76 6.93
C SER A 193 -21.56 -4.28 6.64
N GLY A 194 -20.79 -3.68 5.72
CA GLY A 194 -20.83 -2.24 5.43
C GLY A 194 -20.31 -1.35 6.55
N GLN A 195 -19.60 -1.91 7.55
CA GLN A 195 -18.95 -1.14 8.60
C GLN A 195 -17.75 -0.36 8.07
N ARG A 196 -17.04 -0.92 7.09
CA ARG A 196 -15.93 -0.28 6.40
C ARG A 196 -16.09 -0.45 4.88
N THR A 197 -15.68 0.56 4.14
CA THR A 197 -15.54 0.46 2.67
C THR A 197 -14.14 -0.05 2.35
N ILE A 198 -14.03 -1.08 1.52
CA ILE A 198 -12.76 -1.57 0.99
C ILE A 198 -12.90 -1.58 -0.53
N ILE A 199 -12.02 -0.85 -1.22
CA ILE A 199 -12.06 -0.79 -2.68
C ILE A 199 -11.64 -2.12 -3.30
N PHE A 200 -12.13 -2.39 -4.50
CA PHE A 200 -12.00 -3.69 -5.15
C PHE A 200 -10.56 -4.24 -5.24
N PRO A 201 -9.52 -3.47 -5.68
CA PRO A 201 -8.15 -3.98 -5.71
C PRO A 201 -7.62 -4.35 -4.30
N THR A 202 -7.96 -3.55 -3.30
CA THR A 202 -7.58 -3.82 -1.90
C THR A 202 -8.25 -5.09 -1.40
N LEU A 203 -9.56 -5.27 -1.66
CA LEU A 203 -10.32 -6.45 -1.28
C LEU A 203 -9.76 -7.73 -1.89
N GLU A 204 -9.44 -7.71 -3.19
CA GLU A 204 -8.87 -8.86 -3.87
C GLU A 204 -7.46 -9.19 -3.37
N ASN A 205 -6.64 -8.19 -3.05
CA ASN A 205 -5.33 -8.39 -2.44
C ASN A 205 -5.44 -8.95 -1.01
N ILE A 206 -6.45 -8.54 -0.22
CA ILE A 206 -6.76 -9.15 1.09
C ILE A 206 -7.11 -10.64 0.92
N LYS A 207 -7.98 -10.98 -0.04
CA LYS A 207 -8.34 -12.38 -0.32
C LYS A 207 -7.12 -13.20 -0.75
N LYS A 208 -6.27 -12.65 -1.64
CA LYS A 208 -5.02 -13.29 -2.06
C LYS A 208 -4.08 -13.54 -0.88
N LEU A 209 -3.91 -12.56 0.02
CA LEU A 209 -3.13 -12.68 1.25
C LEU A 209 -3.67 -13.80 2.17
N GLY A 210 -5.00 -13.97 2.22
CA GLY A 210 -5.68 -14.98 3.04
C GLY A 210 -5.37 -16.44 2.69
N ARG A 211 -4.59 -16.70 1.65
CA ARG A 211 -4.07 -18.05 1.34
C ARG A 211 -2.90 -18.46 2.22
N SER A 212 -2.37 -17.52 2.99
CA SER A 212 -1.25 -17.75 3.90
C SER A 212 -1.69 -17.58 5.34
N VAL A 213 -1.18 -18.44 6.23
CA VAL A 213 -1.55 -18.44 7.66
C VAL A 213 -0.53 -17.71 8.53
N SER A 214 0.65 -17.37 7.99
CA SER A 214 1.72 -16.69 8.71
C SER A 214 2.47 -15.71 7.80
N VAL A 215 3.21 -14.77 8.40
CA VAL A 215 4.08 -13.83 7.67
C VAL A 215 5.12 -14.56 6.84
N ALA A 216 5.75 -15.59 7.40
CA ALA A 216 6.78 -16.36 6.71
C ALA A 216 6.21 -17.02 5.45
N GLU A 217 5.04 -17.66 5.55
CA GLU A 217 4.36 -18.29 4.42
C GLU A 217 3.93 -17.28 3.37
N ALA A 218 3.37 -16.13 3.78
CA ALA A 218 2.96 -15.07 2.86
C ALA A 218 4.13 -14.54 2.03
N LEU A 219 5.27 -14.28 2.67
CA LEU A 219 6.48 -13.81 1.99
C LEU A 219 7.07 -14.90 1.08
N GLU A 220 7.04 -16.17 1.48
CA GLU A 220 7.53 -17.28 0.67
C GLU A 220 6.65 -17.50 -0.57
N ASN A 221 5.33 -17.49 -0.42
CA ASN A 221 4.39 -17.60 -1.52
C ASN A 221 4.59 -16.44 -2.51
N ALA A 222 4.68 -15.21 -2.00
CA ALA A 222 4.90 -14.04 -2.86
C ALA A 222 6.21 -14.09 -3.65
N ARG A 223 7.29 -14.66 -3.09
CA ARG A 223 8.57 -14.85 -3.82
C ARG A 223 8.50 -15.89 -4.92
N ARG A 224 7.58 -16.86 -4.80
CA ARG A 224 7.38 -17.94 -5.80
C ARG A 224 6.41 -17.51 -6.90
N ASP A 225 5.47 -16.64 -6.57
CA ASP A 225 4.41 -16.21 -7.50
C ASP A 225 4.98 -15.34 -8.62
N THR A 226 4.53 -15.60 -9.85
CA THR A 226 4.73 -14.66 -10.94
C THR A 226 3.70 -13.55 -10.86
N ILE A 227 4.16 -12.30 -10.85
CA ILE A 227 3.25 -11.15 -10.84
C ILE A 227 2.75 -10.90 -12.25
N VAL A 228 1.44 -11.01 -12.41
CA VAL A 228 0.73 -10.63 -13.63
C VAL A 228 0.08 -9.26 -13.40
N THR A 229 0.30 -8.34 -14.35
CA THR A 229 -0.33 -7.02 -14.32
C THR A 229 -1.84 -7.14 -14.49
N VAL A 230 -2.58 -6.63 -13.54
CA VAL A 230 -4.05 -6.59 -13.57
C VAL A 230 -4.52 -5.25 -14.13
N LEU A 231 -4.91 -5.24 -15.39
CA LEU A 231 -5.71 -4.18 -16.00
C LEU A 231 -7.11 -4.74 -16.24
N PRO A 232 -8.10 -4.46 -15.37
CA PRO A 232 -9.44 -5.02 -15.51
C PRO A 232 -10.12 -4.59 -16.83
N LYS A 233 -10.63 -5.55 -17.57
CA LYS A 233 -11.44 -5.28 -18.75
C LYS A 233 -12.89 -5.08 -18.33
N VAL A 234 -13.53 -4.03 -18.84
CA VAL A 234 -14.92 -3.74 -18.53
C VAL A 234 -15.79 -3.93 -19.77
N SER A 235 -16.87 -4.68 -19.63
CA SER A 235 -17.84 -4.93 -20.68
C SER A 235 -19.26 -4.66 -20.19
N LYS A 236 -20.13 -4.16 -21.10
CA LYS A 236 -21.55 -4.02 -20.84
C LYS A 236 -22.25 -5.31 -21.24
N GLN A 237 -23.08 -5.85 -20.36
CA GLN A 237 -23.90 -7.04 -20.63
C GLN A 237 -25.22 -6.63 -21.30
N ASP A 238 -25.97 -7.62 -21.83
CA ASP A 238 -27.23 -7.39 -22.53
C ASP A 238 -28.34 -6.77 -21.64
N ASP A 239 -28.27 -7.04 -20.32
CA ASP A 239 -29.18 -6.47 -19.31
C ASP A 239 -28.75 -5.05 -18.87
N GLY A 240 -27.67 -4.50 -19.44
CA GLY A 240 -27.10 -3.20 -19.11
C GLY A 240 -26.10 -3.19 -17.98
N THR A 241 -25.90 -4.31 -17.29
CA THR A 241 -24.90 -4.44 -16.21
C THR A 241 -23.48 -4.28 -16.76
N MET A 242 -22.67 -3.49 -16.08
CA MET A 242 -21.24 -3.38 -16.36
C MET A 242 -20.49 -4.46 -15.58
N MET A 243 -19.76 -5.30 -16.29
CA MET A 243 -18.94 -6.37 -15.71
C MET A 243 -17.47 -6.07 -15.88
N MET A 244 -16.71 -6.29 -14.82
CA MET A 244 -15.25 -6.22 -14.79
C MET A 244 -14.69 -7.63 -14.82
N GLU A 245 -13.66 -7.86 -15.64
CA GLU A 245 -12.98 -9.15 -15.80
C GLU A 245 -11.49 -9.00 -15.54
N LEU A 246 -10.97 -9.86 -14.69
CA LEU A 246 -9.54 -9.92 -14.35
C LEU A 246 -8.83 -10.96 -15.22
N PRO A 247 -7.51 -10.79 -15.47
CA PRO A 247 -6.70 -11.83 -16.11
C PRO A 247 -6.76 -13.13 -15.30
N ALA A 248 -7.08 -14.25 -15.96
CA ALA A 248 -7.26 -15.55 -15.28
C ALA A 248 -5.98 -16.09 -14.62
N ASP A 249 -4.82 -15.66 -15.12
CA ASP A 249 -3.49 -16.02 -14.65
C ASP A 249 -2.92 -15.08 -13.58
N ALA A 250 -3.66 -14.02 -13.20
CA ALA A 250 -3.22 -13.08 -12.17
C ALA A 250 -3.31 -13.63 -10.74
N GLY A 251 -3.81 -14.85 -10.58
CA GLY A 251 -3.85 -15.53 -9.30
C GLY A 251 -4.96 -15.04 -8.35
N TYR A 252 -6.02 -14.41 -8.84
CA TYR A 252 -7.20 -14.05 -8.06
C TYR A 252 -8.33 -15.06 -8.26
N GLU A 253 -9.14 -15.30 -7.22
CA GLU A 253 -10.31 -16.18 -7.33
C GLU A 253 -11.45 -15.51 -8.09
N THR A 254 -11.57 -14.20 -7.95
CA THR A 254 -12.57 -13.39 -8.65
C THR A 254 -12.11 -13.16 -10.08
N ILE A 255 -12.64 -13.92 -11.04
CA ILE A 255 -12.37 -13.68 -12.47
C ILE A 255 -13.30 -12.61 -13.04
N ARG A 256 -14.56 -12.57 -12.59
CA ARG A 256 -15.58 -11.60 -13.05
C ARG A 256 -16.35 -11.03 -11.88
N SER A 257 -16.58 -9.72 -11.90
CA SER A 257 -17.36 -9.00 -10.89
C SER A 257 -18.15 -7.87 -11.54
N PRO A 258 -19.37 -7.56 -11.05
CA PRO A 258 -20.05 -6.33 -11.44
C PRO A 258 -19.17 -5.11 -11.09
N VAL A 259 -19.17 -4.11 -11.98
CA VAL A 259 -18.61 -2.80 -11.65
C VAL A 259 -19.62 -2.11 -10.75
N PHE A 260 -19.32 -2.01 -9.47
CA PHE A 260 -20.13 -1.23 -8.55
C PHE A 260 -19.86 0.25 -8.86
N PRO A 261 -20.90 1.05 -9.21
CA PRO A 261 -20.75 2.49 -9.19
C PRO A 261 -20.32 2.88 -7.76
N ASP A 262 -19.36 3.79 -7.66
CA ASP A 262 -18.86 4.31 -6.38
C ASP A 262 -20.00 4.39 -5.36
N ALA A 263 -19.79 3.80 -4.20
CA ALA A 263 -20.82 3.67 -3.17
C ALA A 263 -21.51 5.03 -2.98
N LYS A 264 -22.82 5.08 -3.24
CA LYS A 264 -23.61 6.28 -2.98
C LYS A 264 -23.33 6.73 -1.55
N PRO A 265 -23.11 8.02 -1.31
CA PRO A 265 -22.89 8.52 0.03
C PRO A 265 -24.03 8.03 0.95
N LYS A 266 -23.69 7.38 2.06
CA LYS A 266 -24.66 6.96 3.06
C LYS A 266 -25.54 8.17 3.41
N PRO A 267 -26.88 8.06 3.50
CA PRO A 267 -27.72 9.15 3.93
C PRO A 267 -27.22 9.59 5.32
N LYS A 268 -26.91 10.87 5.44
CA LYS A 268 -26.52 11.49 6.73
C LYS A 268 -27.57 11.07 7.76
N GLY A 269 -27.13 10.30 8.76
CA GLY A 269 -27.99 9.88 9.86
C GLY A 269 -28.70 11.10 10.45
N GLY A 270 -30.03 11.07 10.39
CA GLY A 270 -30.84 12.08 11.06
C GLY A 270 -30.48 12.07 12.54
N ARG A 271 -30.10 13.22 13.07
CA ARG A 271 -30.10 13.45 14.51
C ARG A 271 -31.55 13.23 14.97
N SER A 272 -31.78 12.19 15.74
CA SER A 272 -32.97 12.10 16.57
C SER A 272 -32.82 13.17 17.65
N GLU A 273 -33.79 14.05 17.69
CA GLU A 273 -34.05 15.01 18.78
C GLU A 273 -34.15 14.30 20.13
#